data_897fa9a2eddb9a04f230dc4a9857f7c9
#
_entry.id   897fa9a2eddb9a04f230dc4a9857f7c9
#
_cell.length_a   1.000
_cell.length_b   1.000
_cell.length_c   1.000
_cell.angle_alpha   90.00
_cell.angle_beta   90.00
_cell.angle_gamma   90.00
#
_symmetry.space_group_name_H-M   'P 1'
#
loop_
_entity.id
_entity.type
_entity.pdbx_description
1 polymer ?
#
loop_
_entity_poly.entity_id
_entity_poly.type
_entity_poly.pdbx_seq_one_letter_code
_entity_poly.pdbx_strand_id
1 'polypeptide(L)'
;LSDHALPEETGPYILVSSTTEAMKKIAAFYRTQLSCKVVGITGSVGKTSTKEMIASVLEQRYKVLKTEGNFNNEIGLPLTIFKIRAKHEVAVLEMGISDFGEMHRLAAMARPDIGVITNIGLCHLENLGTRDGILQAKTEMFDHLQVDGTVILNGDDDKLSTKKEVNGKPVIFYGVGADSAFDIKKDIYATDIENHGLEGMCAKIHTPPVSYTHLRAHETGAYLV
;
A
#
# COMPACT_ATOMS: atom_id res chain seq x y z
N LEU A 1 24.04 14.36 6.33
CA LEU A 1 23.75 13.97 7.70
C LEU A 1 24.82 13.01 8.21
N SER A 2 25.24 13.14 9.43
CA SER A 2 26.12 12.20 10.12
C SER A 2 25.67 12.01 11.57
N ASP A 3 25.83 10.81 12.12
CA ASP A 3 25.59 10.50 13.53
C ASP A 3 26.89 10.51 14.37
N HIS A 4 28.00 10.85 13.76
CA HIS A 4 29.30 11.06 14.41
C HIS A 4 30.01 12.24 13.77
N ALA A 5 30.96 12.82 14.49
CA ALA A 5 31.80 13.90 13.98
C ALA A 5 32.67 13.42 12.81
N LEU A 6 32.65 14.16 11.72
CA LEU A 6 33.46 13.91 10.54
C LEU A 6 34.72 14.80 10.54
N PRO A 7 35.82 14.38 9.87
CA PRO A 7 37.00 15.22 9.69
C PRO A 7 36.68 16.57 9.03
N GLU A 8 37.39 17.64 9.41
CA GLU A 8 37.16 19.00 8.88
C GLU A 8 37.22 19.09 7.36
N GLU A 9 37.99 18.21 6.72
CA GLU A 9 38.12 18.14 5.25
C GLU A 9 36.89 17.63 4.52
N THR A 10 35.91 17.07 5.25
CA THR A 10 34.69 16.47 4.66
C THR A 10 33.68 17.51 4.15
N GLY A 11 33.86 18.79 4.49
CA GLY A 11 32.92 19.86 4.17
C GLY A 11 31.73 19.93 5.14
N PRO A 12 30.75 20.82 4.88
CA PRO A 12 29.64 21.04 5.81
C PRO A 12 28.72 19.83 5.91
N TYR A 13 28.35 19.44 7.14
CA TYR A 13 27.41 18.39 7.44
C TYR A 13 26.52 18.77 8.63
N ILE A 14 25.41 18.06 8.79
CA ILE A 14 24.51 18.20 9.93
C ILE A 14 24.69 16.97 10.83
N LEU A 15 25.13 17.22 12.07
CA LEU A 15 25.24 16.17 13.08
C LEU A 15 23.86 15.87 13.66
N VAL A 16 23.49 14.60 13.73
CA VAL A 16 22.21 14.11 14.25
C VAL A 16 22.45 12.92 15.17
N SER A 17 21.51 12.61 16.07
CA SER A 17 21.62 11.46 16.95
C SER A 17 21.48 10.10 16.22
N SER A 18 20.78 10.09 15.08
CA SER A 18 20.60 8.94 14.20
C SER A 18 20.29 9.43 12.80
N THR A 19 21.09 9.01 11.84
CA THR A 19 20.89 9.35 10.42
C THR A 19 19.60 8.75 9.87
N THR A 20 19.24 7.53 10.29
CA THR A 20 18.01 6.86 9.89
C THR A 20 16.77 7.60 10.42
N GLU A 21 16.76 7.97 11.70
CA GLU A 21 15.64 8.72 12.28
C GLU A 21 15.52 10.13 11.67
N ALA A 22 16.64 10.78 11.41
CA ALA A 22 16.65 12.08 10.72
C ALA A 22 16.07 11.95 9.29
N MET A 23 16.45 10.91 8.55
CA MET A 23 15.92 10.64 7.20
C MET A 23 14.40 10.42 7.23
N LYS A 24 13.88 9.63 8.17
CA LYS A 24 12.43 9.40 8.33
C LYS A 24 11.69 10.71 8.62
N LYS A 25 12.20 11.52 9.56
CA LYS A 25 11.61 12.83 9.90
C LYS A 25 11.61 13.80 8.72
N ILE A 26 12.70 13.83 7.94
CA ILE A 26 12.79 14.67 6.74
C ILE A 26 11.78 14.18 5.69
N ALA A 27 11.65 12.87 5.48
CA ALA A 27 10.68 12.30 4.54
C ALA A 27 9.24 12.62 4.96
N ALA A 28 8.91 12.46 6.24
CA ALA A 28 7.60 12.81 6.78
C ALA A 28 7.29 14.31 6.59
N PHE A 29 8.24 15.18 6.89
CA PHE A 29 8.10 16.63 6.65
C PHE A 29 7.95 16.94 5.15
N TYR A 30 8.82 16.37 4.31
CA TYR A 30 8.75 16.58 2.86
C TYR A 30 7.40 16.13 2.29
N ARG A 31 6.84 15.00 2.77
CA ARG A 31 5.51 14.52 2.38
C ARG A 31 4.42 15.56 2.67
N THR A 32 4.52 16.33 3.76
CA THR A 32 3.51 17.37 4.08
C THR A 32 3.55 18.56 3.12
N GLN A 33 4.64 18.73 2.37
CA GLN A 33 4.78 19.81 1.38
C GLN A 33 4.27 19.40 -0.02
N LEU A 34 3.80 18.16 -0.17
CA LEU A 34 3.36 17.60 -1.44
C LEU A 34 1.83 17.48 -1.48
N SER A 35 1.24 17.89 -2.59
CA SER A 35 -0.20 17.81 -2.85
C SER A 35 -0.63 16.50 -3.50
N CYS A 36 0.30 15.63 -3.91
CA CYS A 36 -0.04 14.37 -4.55
C CYS A 36 -0.84 13.46 -3.63
N LYS A 37 -1.81 12.73 -4.20
CA LYS A 37 -2.55 11.69 -3.49
C LYS A 37 -1.68 10.46 -3.27
N VAL A 38 -1.83 9.80 -2.13
CA VAL A 38 -1.06 8.60 -1.80
C VAL A 38 -1.97 7.40 -1.63
N VAL A 39 -1.68 6.34 -2.39
CA VAL A 39 -2.24 5.01 -2.20
C VAL A 39 -1.20 4.20 -1.44
N GLY A 40 -1.49 3.86 -0.18
CA GLY A 40 -0.68 2.98 0.65
C GLY A 40 -1.14 1.55 0.52
N ILE A 41 -0.22 0.62 0.23
CA ILE A 41 -0.55 -0.79 0.00
C ILE A 41 0.26 -1.66 0.94
N THR A 42 -0.43 -2.57 1.64
CA THR A 42 0.19 -3.63 2.44
C THR A 42 -0.56 -4.94 2.27
N GLY A 43 -0.09 -5.99 2.93
CA GLY A 43 -0.66 -7.33 2.94
C GLY A 43 0.41 -8.38 3.16
N SER A 44 0.01 -9.62 3.39
CA SER A 44 0.93 -10.72 3.57
C SER A 44 1.58 -11.11 2.24
N VAL A 45 0.78 -11.27 1.19
CA VAL A 45 1.21 -11.57 -0.19
C VAL A 45 0.51 -10.65 -1.19
N GLY A 46 1.04 -10.55 -2.40
CA GLY A 46 0.43 -9.81 -3.51
C GLY A 46 0.61 -8.29 -3.47
N LYS A 47 1.35 -7.71 -2.51
CA LYS A 47 1.60 -6.26 -2.41
C LYS A 47 2.15 -5.68 -3.70
N THR A 48 3.23 -6.26 -4.21
CA THR A 48 3.96 -5.76 -5.39
C THR A 48 3.09 -5.88 -6.65
N SER A 49 2.44 -7.02 -6.87
CA SER A 49 1.53 -7.20 -8.02
C SER A 49 0.37 -6.20 -7.96
N THR A 50 -0.25 -6.01 -6.80
CA THR A 50 -1.33 -5.04 -6.61
C THR A 50 -0.83 -3.60 -6.85
N LYS A 51 0.35 -3.25 -6.36
CA LYS A 51 1.00 -1.95 -6.60
C LYS A 51 1.18 -1.70 -8.11
N GLU A 52 1.72 -2.69 -8.82
CA GLU A 52 1.96 -2.57 -10.27
C GLU A 52 0.65 -2.41 -11.05
N MET A 53 -0.38 -3.20 -10.72
CA MET A 53 -1.70 -3.10 -11.35
C MET A 53 -2.36 -1.75 -11.10
N ILE A 54 -2.38 -1.27 -9.84
CA ILE A 54 -2.94 0.03 -9.50
C ILE A 54 -2.19 1.14 -10.23
N ALA A 55 -0.87 1.12 -10.22
CA ALA A 55 -0.05 2.12 -10.89
C ALA A 55 -0.33 2.13 -12.41
N SER A 56 -0.35 0.95 -13.06
CA SER A 56 -0.61 0.81 -14.49
C SER A 56 -1.96 1.40 -14.91
N VAL A 57 -3.00 1.19 -14.11
CA VAL A 57 -4.33 1.77 -14.38
C VAL A 57 -4.31 3.29 -14.19
N LEU A 58 -3.71 3.78 -13.10
CA LEU A 58 -3.65 5.21 -12.81
C LEU A 58 -2.78 5.98 -13.81
N GLU A 59 -1.70 5.38 -14.33
CA GLU A 59 -0.81 5.95 -15.36
C GLU A 59 -1.52 6.29 -16.67
N GLN A 60 -2.71 5.70 -16.94
CA GLN A 60 -3.52 6.06 -18.10
C GLN A 60 -4.04 7.51 -18.04
N ARG A 61 -4.10 8.09 -16.83
CA ARG A 61 -4.68 9.43 -16.63
C ARG A 61 -3.79 10.37 -15.80
N TYR A 62 -2.99 9.85 -14.87
CA TYR A 62 -2.24 10.62 -13.88
C TYR A 62 -0.74 10.45 -14.06
N LYS A 63 0.03 11.43 -13.59
CA LYS A 63 1.48 11.29 -13.41
C LYS A 63 1.74 10.54 -12.11
N VAL A 64 2.03 9.26 -12.23
CA VAL A 64 2.20 8.36 -11.09
C VAL A 64 3.66 8.20 -10.72
N LEU A 65 3.95 8.16 -9.41
CA LEU A 65 5.17 7.59 -8.85
C LEU A 65 4.79 6.31 -8.10
N LYS A 66 5.58 5.26 -8.22
CA LYS A 66 5.38 4.02 -7.44
C LYS A 66 6.66 3.58 -6.75
N THR A 67 6.52 2.79 -5.69
CA THR A 67 7.65 2.12 -5.04
C THR A 67 8.36 1.23 -6.05
N GLU A 68 9.67 1.43 -6.24
CA GLU A 68 10.53 0.60 -7.07
C GLU A 68 11.03 -0.61 -6.27
N GLY A 69 11.05 -1.79 -6.90
CA GLY A 69 11.55 -3.00 -6.26
C GLY A 69 10.90 -3.25 -4.90
N ASN A 70 11.72 -3.49 -3.89
CA ASN A 70 11.34 -3.76 -2.51
C ASN A 70 11.62 -2.59 -1.54
N PHE A 71 11.66 -1.34 -2.03
CA PHE A 71 11.85 -0.14 -1.19
C PHE A 71 10.61 0.18 -0.34
N ASN A 72 10.14 -0.81 0.42
CA ASN A 72 8.87 -0.82 1.15
C ASN A 72 9.01 -0.81 2.68
N ASN A 73 10.24 -0.70 3.19
CA ASN A 73 10.57 -0.68 4.61
C ASN A 73 10.97 0.71 5.12
N GLU A 74 11.40 0.81 6.38
CA GLU A 74 11.76 2.08 7.05
C GLU A 74 12.96 2.82 6.44
N ILE A 75 13.70 2.20 5.52
CA ILE A 75 14.77 2.85 4.74
C ILE A 75 14.29 3.13 3.31
N GLY A 76 13.66 2.17 2.67
CA GLY A 76 13.25 2.28 1.28
C GLY A 76 12.10 3.26 1.05
N LEU A 77 11.13 3.29 1.96
CA LEU A 77 9.98 4.20 1.84
C LEU A 77 10.38 5.69 1.88
N PRO A 78 11.22 6.16 2.82
CA PRO A 78 11.75 7.52 2.78
C PRO A 78 12.43 7.87 1.45
N LEU A 79 13.26 6.97 0.93
CA LEU A 79 13.94 7.16 -0.35
C LEU A 79 12.95 7.26 -1.52
N THR A 80 11.86 6.50 -1.48
CA THR A 80 10.77 6.60 -2.46
C THR A 80 10.03 7.93 -2.33
N ILE A 81 9.71 8.37 -1.11
CA ILE A 81 9.06 9.67 -0.85
C ILE A 81 9.92 10.82 -1.38
N PHE A 82 11.25 10.77 -1.22
CA PHE A 82 12.15 11.78 -1.77
C PHE A 82 12.18 11.86 -3.30
N LYS A 83 11.67 10.84 -4.01
CA LYS A 83 11.52 10.88 -5.46
C LYS A 83 10.24 11.58 -5.92
N ILE A 84 9.27 11.81 -5.04
CA ILE A 84 8.04 12.54 -5.38
C ILE A 84 8.39 13.99 -5.73
N ARG A 85 7.78 14.52 -6.78
CA ARG A 85 7.95 15.90 -7.25
C ARG A 85 6.58 16.53 -7.50
N ALA A 86 6.52 17.84 -7.60
CA ALA A 86 5.30 18.60 -7.86
C ALA A 86 4.51 18.14 -9.12
N LYS A 87 5.20 17.50 -10.08
CA LYS A 87 4.57 16.93 -11.27
C LYS A 87 3.76 15.65 -11.00
N HIS A 88 4.01 14.93 -9.89
CA HIS A 88 3.32 13.70 -9.58
C HIS A 88 1.97 14.01 -8.92
N GLU A 89 0.92 13.44 -9.48
CA GLU A 89 -0.44 13.61 -9.00
C GLU A 89 -0.84 12.50 -8.02
N VAL A 90 -0.28 11.29 -8.23
CA VAL A 90 -0.49 10.12 -7.37
C VAL A 90 0.83 9.43 -7.07
N ALA A 91 0.99 8.97 -5.82
CA ALA A 91 2.07 8.07 -5.42
C ALA A 91 1.47 6.75 -4.92
N VAL A 92 1.95 5.62 -5.44
CA VAL A 92 1.54 4.27 -5.05
C VAL A 92 2.67 3.67 -4.22
N LEU A 93 2.50 3.64 -2.91
CA LEU A 93 3.54 3.30 -1.93
C LEU A 93 3.27 1.93 -1.31
N GLU A 94 4.17 0.99 -1.59
CA GLU A 94 4.17 -0.31 -0.96
C GLU A 94 4.78 -0.20 0.45
N MET A 95 4.14 -0.80 1.46
CA MET A 95 4.57 -0.81 2.85
C MET A 95 4.65 -2.25 3.37
N GLY A 96 5.86 -2.72 3.61
CA GLY A 96 6.17 -4.04 4.14
C GLY A 96 6.58 -3.94 5.61
N ILE A 97 6.08 -4.86 6.43
CA ILE A 97 6.39 -4.91 7.87
C ILE A 97 6.71 -6.34 8.29
N SER A 98 7.51 -6.43 9.33
CA SER A 98 7.89 -7.67 10.01
C SER A 98 7.52 -7.67 11.48
N ASP A 99 7.27 -6.49 12.09
CA ASP A 99 7.01 -6.35 13.53
C ASP A 99 5.94 -5.28 13.81
N PHE A 100 5.43 -5.27 15.05
CA PHE A 100 4.49 -4.26 15.53
C PHE A 100 5.12 -2.86 15.51
N GLY A 101 4.30 -1.83 15.25
CA GLY A 101 4.72 -0.43 15.21
C GLY A 101 5.50 -0.04 13.95
N GLU A 102 5.96 -0.99 13.12
CA GLU A 102 6.61 -0.65 11.85
C GLU A 102 5.61 0.01 10.89
N MET A 103 4.40 -0.53 10.78
CA MET A 103 3.36 0.06 9.92
C MET A 103 2.98 1.45 10.40
N HIS A 104 2.86 1.66 11.70
CA HIS A 104 2.62 2.98 12.26
C HIS A 104 3.67 3.99 11.79
N ARG A 105 4.97 3.63 11.88
CA ARG A 105 6.07 4.50 11.43
C ARG A 105 6.06 4.75 9.92
N LEU A 106 5.80 3.71 9.11
CA LEU A 106 5.71 3.83 7.65
C LEU A 106 4.53 4.71 7.24
N ALA A 107 3.36 4.47 7.82
CA ALA A 107 2.14 5.20 7.51
C ALA A 107 2.20 6.67 7.97
N ALA A 108 2.86 6.96 9.11
CA ALA A 108 3.12 8.31 9.56
C ALA A 108 3.94 9.13 8.55
N MET A 109 4.90 8.47 7.86
CA MET A 109 5.67 9.11 6.78
C MET A 109 4.86 9.24 5.49
N ALA A 110 4.13 8.19 5.09
CA ALA A 110 3.39 8.13 3.83
C ALA A 110 2.12 9.00 3.85
N ARG A 111 1.41 9.04 4.97
CA ARG A 111 0.12 9.73 5.17
C ARG A 111 -0.86 9.42 4.03
N PRO A 112 -1.34 8.15 3.93
CA PRO A 112 -2.12 7.73 2.77
C PRO A 112 -3.48 8.45 2.69
N ASP A 113 -3.92 8.74 1.47
CA ASP A 113 -5.29 9.12 1.15
C ASP A 113 -6.16 7.86 0.94
N ILE A 114 -5.56 6.77 0.47
CA ILE A 114 -6.21 5.48 0.26
C ILE A 114 -5.32 4.40 0.89
N GLY A 115 -5.91 3.59 1.78
CA GLY A 115 -5.24 2.43 2.39
C GLY A 115 -5.79 1.12 1.81
N VAL A 116 -4.90 0.27 1.27
CA VAL A 116 -5.25 -1.02 0.68
C VAL A 116 -4.55 -2.14 1.45
N ILE A 117 -5.29 -3.16 1.88
CA ILE A 117 -4.73 -4.39 2.42
C ILE A 117 -5.18 -5.56 1.56
N THR A 118 -4.22 -6.31 1.01
CA THR A 118 -4.52 -7.38 0.05
C THR A 118 -5.02 -8.65 0.73
N ASN A 119 -4.37 -9.08 1.82
CA ASN A 119 -4.75 -10.24 2.61
C ASN A 119 -4.00 -10.32 3.95
N ILE A 120 -4.46 -11.19 4.84
CA ILE A 120 -3.84 -11.54 6.13
C ILE A 120 -3.49 -13.04 6.12
N GLY A 121 -2.30 -13.35 5.59
CA GLY A 121 -1.74 -14.71 5.58
C GLY A 121 -0.86 -15.00 6.81
N LEU A 122 0.00 -16.02 6.70
CA LEU A 122 0.85 -16.55 7.78
C LEU A 122 2.31 -16.00 7.72
N CYS A 123 2.52 -14.77 7.24
CA CYS A 123 3.86 -14.16 7.20
C CYS A 123 4.25 -13.56 8.57
N HIS A 124 5.56 -13.59 8.90
CA HIS A 124 6.12 -12.94 10.11
C HIS A 124 5.48 -13.41 11.43
N LEU A 125 5.07 -14.69 11.52
CA LEU A 125 4.48 -15.24 12.73
C LEU A 125 5.43 -15.25 13.92
N GLU A 126 6.73 -15.33 13.67
CA GLU A 126 7.76 -15.27 14.70
C GLU A 126 7.70 -13.98 15.52
N ASN A 127 7.34 -12.84 14.92
CA ASN A 127 7.25 -11.55 15.57
C ASN A 127 5.81 -11.15 15.91
N LEU A 128 4.86 -11.46 15.04
CA LEU A 128 3.46 -11.05 15.16
C LEU A 128 2.56 -12.10 15.83
N GLY A 129 3.08 -13.29 16.09
CA GLY A 129 2.46 -14.36 16.87
C GLY A 129 1.29 -15.06 16.18
N THR A 130 0.28 -14.33 15.75
CA THR A 130 -0.96 -14.89 15.18
C THR A 130 -1.43 -14.09 13.96
N ARG A 131 -2.38 -14.63 13.19
CA ARG A 131 -3.05 -13.87 12.12
C ARG A 131 -3.78 -12.63 12.66
N ASP A 132 -4.27 -12.66 13.89
CA ASP A 132 -4.86 -11.47 14.52
C ASP A 132 -3.80 -10.42 14.85
N GLY A 133 -2.60 -10.84 15.28
CA GLY A 133 -1.46 -9.93 15.41
C GLY A 133 -1.03 -9.32 14.07
N ILE A 134 -1.02 -10.12 12.99
CA ILE A 134 -0.73 -9.63 11.64
C ILE A 134 -1.80 -8.61 11.18
N LEU A 135 -3.08 -8.89 11.43
CA LEU A 135 -4.17 -7.95 11.17
C LEU A 135 -3.96 -6.65 11.94
N GLN A 136 -3.71 -6.75 13.26
CA GLN A 136 -3.45 -5.59 14.12
C GLN A 136 -2.30 -4.75 13.59
N ALA A 137 -1.13 -5.36 13.35
CA ALA A 137 0.04 -4.66 12.86
C ALA A 137 -0.19 -3.96 11.51
N LYS A 138 -0.88 -4.60 10.55
CA LYS A 138 -1.14 -3.99 9.24
C LYS A 138 -2.21 -2.91 9.29
N THR A 139 -3.18 -3.00 10.18
CA THR A 139 -4.22 -1.98 10.35
C THR A 139 -3.74 -0.72 11.07
N GLU A 140 -2.55 -0.70 11.68
CA GLU A 140 -1.90 0.52 12.16
C GLU A 140 -1.76 1.60 11.06
N MET A 141 -1.79 1.20 9.78
CA MET A 141 -1.84 2.13 8.65
C MET A 141 -3.02 3.11 8.73
N PHE A 142 -4.14 2.67 9.29
CA PHE A 142 -5.37 3.45 9.32
C PHE A 142 -5.31 4.64 10.28
N ASP A 143 -4.43 4.60 11.28
CA ASP A 143 -4.21 5.70 12.23
C ASP A 143 -3.62 6.95 11.56
N HIS A 144 -3.05 6.77 10.37
CA HIS A 144 -2.37 7.82 9.61
C HIS A 144 -3.02 8.17 8.27
N LEU A 145 -4.24 7.66 8.03
CA LEU A 145 -5.03 8.07 6.87
C LEU A 145 -5.34 9.57 6.93
N GLN A 146 -5.40 10.21 5.78
CA GLN A 146 -5.90 11.58 5.67
C GLN A 146 -7.36 11.63 6.16
N VAL A 147 -7.82 12.81 6.59
CA VAL A 147 -9.17 13.02 7.15
C VAL A 147 -10.27 12.46 6.26
N ASP A 148 -10.14 12.63 4.93
CA ASP A 148 -11.05 12.06 3.94
C ASP A 148 -10.57 10.74 3.33
N GLY A 149 -9.64 10.07 4.01
CA GLY A 149 -9.04 8.83 3.54
C GLY A 149 -10.05 7.69 3.39
N THR A 150 -9.79 6.82 2.43
CA THR A 150 -10.61 5.65 2.09
C THR A 150 -9.86 4.37 2.37
N VAL A 151 -10.55 3.35 2.89
CA VAL A 151 -9.99 2.01 3.11
C VAL A 151 -10.60 1.03 2.13
N ILE A 152 -9.75 0.25 1.46
CA ILE A 152 -10.14 -0.77 0.49
C ILE A 152 -9.58 -2.12 0.96
N LEU A 153 -10.43 -3.08 1.24
CA LEU A 153 -10.07 -4.38 1.78
C LEU A 153 -10.59 -5.54 0.92
N ASN A 154 -9.86 -6.65 0.95
CA ASN A 154 -10.30 -7.88 0.33
C ASN A 154 -11.43 -8.51 1.16
N GLY A 155 -12.65 -8.53 0.62
CA GLY A 155 -13.84 -9.12 1.24
C GLY A 155 -13.84 -10.67 1.24
N ASP A 156 -12.89 -11.29 0.54
CA ASP A 156 -12.70 -12.75 0.54
C ASP A 156 -11.69 -13.23 1.59
N ASP A 157 -11.11 -12.31 2.35
CA ASP A 157 -10.22 -12.62 3.47
C ASP A 157 -11.00 -12.60 4.78
N ASP A 158 -10.96 -13.71 5.54
CA ASP A 158 -11.70 -13.91 6.79
C ASP A 158 -11.35 -12.91 7.89
N LYS A 159 -10.11 -12.41 7.90
CA LYS A 159 -9.65 -11.41 8.88
C LYS A 159 -10.03 -9.99 8.47
N LEU A 160 -9.82 -9.65 7.20
CA LEU A 160 -10.16 -8.31 6.69
C LEU A 160 -11.68 -8.06 6.68
N SER A 161 -12.49 -9.09 6.40
CA SER A 161 -13.96 -9.02 6.42
C SER A 161 -14.54 -8.60 7.79
N THR A 162 -13.78 -8.75 8.88
CA THR A 162 -14.19 -8.29 10.21
C THR A 162 -14.15 -6.75 10.37
N LYS A 163 -13.43 -6.04 9.49
CA LYS A 163 -13.21 -4.59 9.58
C LYS A 163 -14.22 -3.83 8.70
N LYS A 164 -15.47 -3.75 9.14
CA LYS A 164 -16.57 -3.10 8.38
C LYS A 164 -16.50 -1.58 8.37
N GLU A 165 -15.77 -0.99 9.31
CA GLU A 165 -15.64 0.46 9.49
C GLU A 165 -14.23 0.81 9.99
N VAL A 166 -13.73 1.94 9.54
CA VAL A 166 -12.46 2.54 9.98
C VAL A 166 -12.67 4.06 10.11
N ASN A 167 -12.32 4.62 11.27
CA ASN A 167 -12.43 6.06 11.57
C ASN A 167 -13.84 6.65 11.29
N GLY A 168 -14.90 5.89 11.62
CA GLY A 168 -16.28 6.30 11.40
C GLY A 168 -16.75 6.25 9.96
N LYS A 169 -15.99 5.63 9.05
CA LYS A 169 -16.32 5.49 7.63
C LYS A 169 -16.42 4.02 7.23
N PRO A 170 -17.39 3.65 6.36
CA PRO A 170 -17.48 2.30 5.85
C PRO A 170 -16.24 1.96 5.01
N VAL A 171 -15.84 0.70 5.08
CA VAL A 171 -14.77 0.13 4.24
C VAL A 171 -15.36 -0.24 2.88
N ILE A 172 -14.58 -0.04 1.82
CA ILE A 172 -14.89 -0.55 0.49
C ILE A 172 -14.34 -1.97 0.36
N PHE A 173 -15.21 -2.94 0.11
CA PHE A 173 -14.81 -4.33 -0.08
C PHE A 173 -14.72 -4.70 -1.55
N TYR A 174 -13.62 -5.36 -1.92
CA TYR A 174 -13.46 -5.96 -3.23
C TYR A 174 -13.27 -7.48 -3.14
N GLY A 175 -13.48 -8.20 -4.27
CA GLY A 175 -13.21 -9.63 -4.33
C GLY A 175 -13.84 -10.33 -5.53
N VAL A 176 -14.06 -11.64 -5.40
CA VAL A 176 -14.68 -12.49 -6.42
C VAL A 176 -16.13 -12.79 -6.07
N GLY A 177 -17.06 -12.61 -7.03
CA GLY A 177 -18.50 -12.71 -6.79
C GLY A 177 -19.03 -11.57 -5.89
N ALA A 178 -20.34 -11.34 -5.93
CA ALA A 178 -21.00 -10.27 -5.17
C ALA A 178 -20.96 -10.52 -3.66
N ASP A 179 -21.18 -11.78 -3.27
CA ASP A 179 -21.27 -12.20 -1.88
C ASP A 179 -19.97 -12.84 -1.41
N SER A 180 -19.66 -12.67 -0.15
CA SER A 180 -18.53 -13.29 0.52
C SER A 180 -19.01 -14.43 1.42
N ALA A 181 -18.16 -15.45 1.63
CA ALA A 181 -18.38 -16.49 2.64
C ALA A 181 -18.46 -15.92 4.08
N PHE A 182 -18.11 -14.64 4.29
CA PHE A 182 -18.01 -13.99 5.60
C PHE A 182 -19.10 -12.94 5.84
N ASP A 183 -20.26 -13.07 5.17
CA ASP A 183 -21.40 -12.14 5.30
C ASP A 183 -21.00 -10.66 4.99
N ILE A 184 -20.21 -10.50 3.93
CA ILE A 184 -19.83 -9.19 3.38
C ILE A 184 -20.40 -9.07 1.98
N LYS A 185 -21.14 -7.98 1.73
CA LYS A 185 -21.48 -7.56 0.39
C LYS A 185 -20.31 -6.74 -0.17
N LYS A 186 -19.75 -7.18 -1.28
CA LYS A 186 -18.64 -6.49 -1.93
C LYS A 186 -19.14 -5.33 -2.78
N ASP A 187 -18.45 -4.21 -2.69
CA ASP A 187 -18.74 -3.01 -3.48
C ASP A 187 -18.19 -3.14 -4.90
N ILE A 188 -17.02 -3.80 -5.02
CA ILE A 188 -16.34 -4.04 -6.29
C ILE A 188 -16.04 -5.53 -6.37
N TYR A 189 -16.52 -6.21 -7.43
CA TYR A 189 -16.25 -7.63 -7.56
C TYR A 189 -16.12 -8.08 -9.00
N ALA A 190 -15.38 -9.19 -9.19
CA ALA A 190 -15.19 -9.83 -10.48
C ALA A 190 -16.11 -11.06 -10.62
N THR A 191 -16.67 -11.24 -11.81
CA THR A 191 -17.33 -12.48 -12.26
C THR A 191 -16.78 -12.92 -13.60
N ASP A 192 -17.19 -14.08 -14.08
CA ASP A 192 -16.83 -14.60 -15.41
C ASP A 192 -15.31 -14.55 -15.64
N ILE A 193 -14.56 -15.04 -14.63
CA ILE A 193 -13.09 -15.01 -14.65
C ILE A 193 -12.59 -16.16 -15.52
N GLU A 194 -11.88 -15.82 -16.60
CA GLU A 194 -11.25 -16.74 -17.51
C GLU A 194 -9.73 -16.57 -17.44
N ASN A 195 -9.01 -17.67 -17.19
CA ASN A 195 -7.55 -17.69 -17.18
C ASN A 195 -7.04 -18.27 -18.50
N HIS A 196 -6.35 -17.45 -19.29
CA HIS A 196 -5.75 -17.82 -20.59
C HIS A 196 -4.24 -18.08 -20.46
N GLY A 197 -3.73 -18.33 -19.26
CA GLY A 197 -2.30 -18.59 -19.02
C GLY A 197 -1.44 -17.37 -19.38
N LEU A 198 -0.47 -17.57 -20.27
CA LEU A 198 0.43 -16.49 -20.73
C LEU A 198 -0.26 -15.38 -21.52
N GLU A 199 -1.47 -15.62 -22.01
CA GLU A 199 -2.27 -14.60 -22.71
C GLU A 199 -3.03 -13.68 -21.73
N GLY A 200 -2.93 -13.95 -20.42
CA GLY A 200 -3.51 -13.13 -19.36
C GLY A 200 -4.84 -13.67 -18.83
N MET A 201 -5.59 -12.80 -18.17
CA MET A 201 -6.89 -13.10 -17.59
C MET A 201 -7.95 -12.15 -18.13
N CYS A 202 -9.17 -12.65 -18.31
CA CYS A 202 -10.36 -11.84 -18.55
C CYS A 202 -11.32 -11.95 -17.38
N ALA A 203 -11.98 -10.87 -17.03
CA ALA A 203 -13.01 -10.86 -16.02
C ALA A 203 -14.04 -9.76 -16.29
N LYS A 204 -15.26 -9.95 -15.81
CA LYS A 204 -16.28 -8.92 -15.75
C LYS A 204 -16.21 -8.25 -14.41
N ILE A 205 -15.96 -6.93 -14.38
CA ILE A 205 -15.86 -6.14 -13.15
C ILE A 205 -17.18 -5.40 -12.91
N HIS A 206 -17.69 -5.55 -11.70
CA HIS A 206 -18.88 -4.86 -11.22
C HIS A 206 -18.45 -3.78 -10.22
N THR A 207 -18.87 -2.54 -10.46
CA THR A 207 -18.62 -1.40 -9.57
C THR A 207 -19.89 -0.59 -9.39
N PRO A 208 -20.13 0.07 -8.25
CA PRO A 208 -21.18 1.08 -8.17
C PRO A 208 -20.75 2.35 -8.92
N PRO A 209 -21.59 3.00 -9.75
CA PRO A 209 -22.90 2.64 -10.29
C PRO A 209 -22.85 1.96 -11.68
N VAL A 210 -21.68 1.51 -12.15
CA VAL A 210 -21.47 1.03 -13.52
C VAL A 210 -20.92 -0.39 -13.53
N SER A 211 -21.48 -1.25 -14.37
CA SER A 211 -20.88 -2.55 -14.67
C SER A 211 -20.03 -2.43 -15.96
N TYR A 212 -18.73 -2.67 -15.84
CA TYR A 212 -17.83 -2.75 -16.98
C TYR A 212 -17.71 -4.20 -17.45
N THR A 213 -17.86 -4.40 -18.75
CA THR A 213 -17.63 -5.70 -19.40
C THR A 213 -16.23 -5.73 -19.95
N HIS A 214 -15.42 -6.72 -19.50
CA HIS A 214 -14.12 -7.11 -20.02
C HIS A 214 -12.94 -6.16 -19.72
N LEU A 215 -12.21 -6.44 -18.66
CA LEU A 215 -10.82 -6.04 -18.48
C LEU A 215 -9.90 -7.21 -18.87
N ARG A 216 -8.93 -6.98 -19.75
CA ARG A 216 -7.81 -7.89 -20.01
C ARG A 216 -6.62 -7.40 -19.20
N ALA A 217 -6.14 -8.21 -18.27
CA ALA A 217 -4.88 -7.98 -17.57
C ALA A 217 -3.82 -8.90 -18.20
N HIS A 218 -2.76 -8.32 -18.75
CA HIS A 218 -1.56 -9.05 -19.15
C HIS A 218 -0.56 -8.97 -17.98
N GLU A 219 -0.38 -10.07 -17.28
CA GLU A 219 0.77 -10.21 -16.39
C GLU A 219 1.99 -10.55 -17.27
N THR A 220 2.96 -9.66 -17.32
CA THR A 220 4.27 -10.01 -17.89
C THR A 220 4.94 -10.98 -16.91
N GLY A 221 5.27 -12.20 -17.39
CA GLY A 221 5.78 -13.32 -16.59
C GLY A 221 7.14 -13.12 -15.91
N ALA A 222 7.51 -11.89 -15.57
CA ALA A 222 8.77 -11.54 -14.91
C ALA A 222 8.73 -11.66 -13.36
N TYR A 223 7.60 -12.05 -12.77
CA TYR A 223 7.41 -12.04 -11.30
C TYR A 223 6.88 -13.36 -10.72
N LEU A 224 7.02 -14.46 -11.45
CA LEU A 224 6.81 -15.80 -10.91
C LEU A 224 8.17 -16.38 -10.46
N VAL A 225 8.73 -15.88 -9.37
CA VAL A 225 9.78 -16.56 -8.59
C VAL A 225 9.46 -16.36 -7.11
#